data_91c07887db3c8a97addd2b707d021b23
#
_entry.id   91c07887db3c8a97addd2b707d021b23
#
_cell.length_a   1.000
_cell.length_b   1.000
_cell.length_c   1.000
_cell.angle_alpha   90.00
_cell.angle_beta   90.00
_cell.angle_gamma   90.00
#
_symmetry.space_group_name_H-M   'P 1'
#
loop_
_entity.id
_entity.type
_entity.pdbx_description
1 polymer ?
#
loop_
_entity_poly.entity_id
_entity_poly.type
_entity_poly.pdbx_seq_one_letter_code
_entity_poly.pdbx_strand_id
1 'polypeptide(L)'
;MTTQTEKKKPELLIPAGSLEVLKVAVLYGADAVYIGGDMYGLRAKAKNFSVGQMKQGVEFAHKYGKKVYVTANITAHNNDLAGVRAYFTELKEVLPDALIICDPGVFAIAKEVCPAIEIHISTQSNNVNYGTFLFWHKLGAKRVVTARELSIQEIKEIREHIPDDLEIETFV
;
A
#
# COMPACT_ATOMS: atom_id res chain seq x y z
N MET A 1 9.05 9.05 36.94
CA MET A 1 7.78 9.37 36.25
C MET A 1 7.85 8.68 34.90
N THR A 2 7.26 7.50 34.78
CA THR A 2 7.19 6.73 33.52
C THR A 2 6.10 7.37 32.67
N THR A 3 6.49 8.12 31.66
CA THR A 3 5.58 8.56 30.59
C THR A 3 5.00 7.31 29.93
N GLN A 4 3.74 6.98 30.24
CA GLN A 4 2.97 6.07 29.43
C GLN A 4 2.84 6.68 28.03
N THR A 5 3.63 6.20 27.08
CA THR A 5 3.40 6.47 25.67
C THR A 5 2.00 5.93 25.35
N GLU A 6 1.07 6.82 25.04
CA GLU A 6 -0.25 6.41 24.51
C GLU A 6 -0.02 5.46 23.34
N LYS A 7 -0.48 4.22 23.49
CA LYS A 7 -0.40 3.23 22.43
C LYS A 7 -1.27 3.71 21.28
N LYS A 8 -0.64 4.15 20.20
CA LYS A 8 -1.33 4.55 18.97
C LYS A 8 -2.19 3.36 18.48
N LYS A 9 -3.48 3.60 18.27
CA LYS A 9 -4.40 2.58 17.72
C LYS A 9 -3.89 2.16 16.34
N PRO A 10 -3.82 0.85 16.04
CA PRO A 10 -3.50 0.37 14.70
C PRO A 10 -4.49 0.91 13.66
N GLU A 11 -4.00 1.20 12.45
CA GLU A 11 -4.82 1.55 11.30
C GLU A 11 -5.59 0.32 10.82
N LEU A 12 -6.90 0.42 10.70
CA LEU A 12 -7.75 -0.62 10.13
C LEU A 12 -7.82 -0.44 8.60
N LEU A 13 -7.10 -1.30 7.88
CA LEU A 13 -7.06 -1.32 6.41
C LEU A 13 -7.98 -2.41 5.87
N ILE A 14 -8.93 -2.05 5.00
CA ILE A 14 -9.95 -2.95 4.45
C ILE A 14 -9.84 -3.04 2.93
N PRO A 15 -9.93 -4.26 2.32
CA PRO A 15 -9.99 -4.41 0.87
C PRO A 15 -11.32 -3.97 0.31
N ALA A 16 -11.33 -3.33 -0.88
CA ALA A 16 -12.55 -3.03 -1.60
C ALA A 16 -12.44 -3.45 -3.08
N GLY A 17 -13.35 -4.31 -3.51
CA GLY A 17 -13.43 -4.78 -4.90
C GLY A 17 -14.35 -3.93 -5.79
N SER A 18 -15.02 -2.92 -5.25
CA SER A 18 -15.86 -1.99 -6.00
C SER A 18 -16.01 -0.67 -5.26
N LEU A 19 -16.43 0.36 -5.99
CA LEU A 19 -16.70 1.68 -5.40
C LEU A 19 -17.78 1.64 -4.29
N GLU A 20 -18.75 0.77 -4.41
CA GLU A 20 -19.78 0.58 -3.38
C GLU A 20 -19.18 -0.01 -2.11
N VAL A 21 -18.36 -1.07 -2.25
CA VAL A 21 -17.66 -1.70 -1.11
C VAL A 21 -16.72 -0.71 -0.44
N LEU A 22 -15.99 0.12 -1.21
CA LEU A 22 -15.14 1.18 -0.67
C LEU A 22 -15.96 2.15 0.19
N LYS A 23 -17.10 2.63 -0.33
CA LYS A 23 -17.96 3.56 0.41
C LYS A 23 -18.50 2.95 1.71
N VAL A 24 -18.93 1.69 1.66
CA VAL A 24 -19.39 0.96 2.84
C VAL A 24 -18.25 0.82 3.85
N ALA A 25 -17.06 0.38 3.44
CA ALA A 25 -15.91 0.24 4.32
C ALA A 25 -15.56 1.55 5.05
N VAL A 26 -15.51 2.67 4.32
CA VAL A 26 -15.28 4.01 4.88
C VAL A 26 -16.31 4.39 5.91
N LEU A 27 -17.61 4.21 5.60
CA LEU A 27 -18.72 4.57 6.50
C LEU A 27 -18.80 3.69 7.75
N TYR A 28 -18.34 2.43 7.66
CA TYR A 28 -18.36 1.48 8.77
C TYR A 28 -17.05 1.40 9.56
N GLY A 29 -16.15 2.36 9.38
CA GLY A 29 -15.04 2.58 10.30
C GLY A 29 -13.66 2.13 9.83
N ALA A 30 -13.48 1.83 8.53
CA ALA A 30 -12.14 1.69 7.98
C ALA A 30 -11.35 2.99 8.20
N ASP A 31 -10.07 2.88 8.55
CA ASP A 31 -9.14 4.01 8.59
C ASP A 31 -8.50 4.21 7.22
N ALA A 32 -8.32 3.12 6.47
CA ALA A 32 -7.87 3.12 5.09
C ALA A 32 -8.52 1.99 4.29
N VAL A 33 -8.58 2.16 2.97
CA VAL A 33 -9.10 1.14 2.05
C VAL A 33 -8.06 0.88 0.96
N TYR A 34 -7.78 -0.39 0.61
CA TYR A 34 -6.97 -0.67 -0.58
C TYR A 34 -7.83 -1.21 -1.72
N ILE A 35 -7.49 -0.76 -2.92
CA ILE A 35 -8.20 -1.06 -4.17
C ILE A 35 -7.22 -1.54 -5.25
N GLY A 36 -7.72 -2.29 -6.22
CA GLY A 36 -6.97 -2.69 -7.41
C GLY A 36 -7.48 -2.01 -8.66
N GLY A 37 -6.56 -1.63 -9.54
CA GLY A 37 -6.89 -1.22 -10.90
C GLY A 37 -7.14 -2.41 -11.81
N ASP A 38 -7.73 -2.14 -12.96
CA ASP A 38 -7.90 -3.10 -14.06
C ASP A 38 -6.57 -3.49 -14.73
N MET A 39 -5.47 -2.80 -14.39
CA MET A 39 -4.11 -3.09 -14.84
C MET A 39 -3.14 -3.19 -13.66
N TYR A 40 -2.05 -3.94 -13.84
CA TYR A 40 -0.87 -4.01 -12.95
C TYR A 40 -1.13 -4.46 -11.50
N GLY A 41 -2.33 -4.94 -11.19
CA GLY A 41 -2.62 -5.65 -9.94
C GLY A 41 -2.70 -7.16 -10.18
N LEU A 42 -2.32 -7.97 -9.18
CA LEU A 42 -2.41 -9.44 -9.28
C LEU A 42 -3.83 -9.97 -9.54
N ARG A 43 -4.81 -9.20 -9.20
CA ARG A 43 -6.23 -9.53 -9.41
C ARG A 43 -6.84 -8.76 -10.59
N ALA A 44 -6.03 -8.32 -11.56
CA ALA A 44 -6.48 -7.54 -12.72
C ALA A 44 -7.62 -8.20 -13.51
N LYS A 45 -7.80 -9.53 -13.40
CA LYS A 45 -8.92 -10.28 -14.02
C LYS A 45 -10.22 -10.27 -13.18
N ALA A 46 -10.24 -9.71 -11.98
CA ALA A 46 -11.46 -9.57 -11.15
C ALA A 46 -12.18 -8.23 -11.46
N LYS A 47 -13.31 -7.98 -10.78
CA LYS A 47 -13.91 -6.62 -10.81
C LYS A 47 -12.95 -5.65 -10.17
N ASN A 48 -12.43 -4.70 -10.94
CA ASN A 48 -11.44 -3.73 -10.55
C ASN A 48 -11.92 -2.31 -10.86
N PHE A 49 -11.18 -1.32 -10.34
CA PHE A 49 -11.52 0.07 -10.53
C PHE A 49 -10.91 0.61 -11.83
N SER A 50 -11.71 1.27 -12.65
CA SER A 50 -11.18 2.21 -13.64
C SER A 50 -10.56 3.43 -12.95
N VAL A 51 -9.67 4.15 -13.64
CA VAL A 51 -9.04 5.37 -13.10
C VAL A 51 -10.08 6.40 -12.63
N GLY A 52 -11.18 6.55 -13.38
CA GLY A 52 -12.28 7.41 -12.99
C GLY A 52 -13.00 6.97 -11.70
N GLN A 53 -13.17 5.66 -11.50
CA GLN A 53 -13.74 5.13 -10.26
C GLN A 53 -12.77 5.26 -9.09
N MET A 54 -11.45 5.11 -9.32
CA MET A 54 -10.43 5.37 -8.30
C MET A 54 -10.49 6.80 -7.82
N LYS A 55 -10.55 7.77 -8.74
CA LYS A 55 -10.68 9.19 -8.39
C LYS A 55 -11.93 9.45 -7.53
N GLN A 56 -13.08 8.92 -7.93
CA GLN A 56 -14.30 9.03 -7.12
C GLN A 56 -14.16 8.39 -5.73
N GLY A 57 -13.46 7.24 -5.64
CA GLY A 57 -13.19 6.55 -4.38
C GLY A 57 -12.28 7.34 -3.46
N VAL A 58 -11.20 7.91 -4.00
CA VAL A 58 -10.25 8.77 -3.27
C VAL A 58 -10.95 10.02 -2.75
N GLU A 59 -11.66 10.75 -3.61
CA GLU A 59 -12.44 11.94 -3.22
C GLU A 59 -13.46 11.62 -2.13
N PHE A 60 -14.15 10.49 -2.24
CA PHE A 60 -15.09 10.06 -1.22
C PHE A 60 -14.40 9.76 0.10
N ALA A 61 -13.33 8.95 0.11
CA ALA A 61 -12.62 8.60 1.33
C ALA A 61 -12.01 9.83 2.01
N HIS A 62 -11.37 10.71 1.27
CA HIS A 62 -10.79 11.95 1.77
C HIS A 62 -11.84 12.88 2.43
N LYS A 63 -13.07 12.93 1.90
CA LYS A 63 -14.18 13.68 2.53
C LYS A 63 -14.47 13.20 3.96
N TYR A 64 -14.19 11.92 4.26
CA TYR A 64 -14.35 11.34 5.60
C TYR A 64 -13.02 11.25 6.37
N GLY A 65 -11.95 11.88 5.88
CA GLY A 65 -10.62 11.83 6.49
C GLY A 65 -9.99 10.44 6.47
N LYS A 66 -10.34 9.60 5.48
CA LYS A 66 -9.85 8.23 5.31
C LYS A 66 -8.92 8.13 4.11
N LYS A 67 -8.03 7.13 4.13
CA LYS A 67 -7.00 6.94 3.11
C LYS A 67 -7.38 5.88 2.08
N VAL A 68 -6.80 5.98 0.88
CA VAL A 68 -6.94 4.99 -0.19
C VAL A 68 -5.58 4.60 -0.72
N TYR A 69 -5.30 3.30 -0.75
CA TYR A 69 -4.07 2.72 -1.30
C TYR A 69 -4.39 1.95 -2.58
N VAL A 70 -3.57 2.14 -3.61
CA VAL A 70 -3.76 1.47 -4.90
C VAL A 70 -2.71 0.38 -5.09
N THR A 71 -3.16 -0.84 -5.40
CA THR A 71 -2.25 -1.95 -5.67
C THR A 71 -1.70 -1.87 -7.10
N ALA A 72 -0.37 -1.94 -7.22
CA ALA A 72 0.38 -2.12 -8.45
C ALA A 72 1.44 -3.22 -8.23
N ASN A 73 0.98 -4.37 -7.74
CA ASN A 73 1.81 -5.42 -7.15
C ASN A 73 1.98 -6.64 -8.07
N ILE A 74 2.08 -6.42 -9.36
CA ILE A 74 2.51 -7.45 -10.32
C ILE A 74 4.03 -7.69 -10.21
N THR A 75 4.46 -8.87 -10.64
CA THR A 75 5.85 -9.12 -11.04
C THR A 75 5.96 -8.69 -12.50
N ALA A 76 6.55 -7.52 -12.76
CA ALA A 76 6.55 -6.91 -14.07
C ALA A 76 7.59 -7.56 -15.01
N HIS A 77 7.18 -7.84 -16.24
CA HIS A 77 8.09 -8.17 -17.33
C HIS A 77 8.51 -6.91 -18.10
N ASN A 78 9.56 -7.01 -18.91
CA ASN A 78 10.08 -5.85 -19.67
C ASN A 78 9.00 -5.15 -20.51
N ASN A 79 8.05 -5.91 -21.05
CA ASN A 79 6.96 -5.38 -21.87
C ASN A 79 5.92 -4.58 -21.05
N ASP A 80 5.88 -4.76 -19.73
CA ASP A 80 4.93 -4.08 -18.85
C ASP A 80 5.42 -2.68 -18.45
N LEU A 81 6.75 -2.46 -18.43
CA LEU A 81 7.35 -1.26 -17.81
C LEU A 81 6.89 0.05 -18.44
N ALA A 82 6.72 0.09 -19.77
CA ALA A 82 6.22 1.28 -20.46
C ALA A 82 4.77 1.60 -20.05
N GLY A 83 3.93 0.56 -19.96
CA GLY A 83 2.55 0.66 -19.52
C GLY A 83 2.42 1.04 -18.03
N VAL A 84 3.28 0.48 -17.16
CA VAL A 84 3.36 0.87 -15.75
C VAL A 84 3.66 2.36 -15.60
N ARG A 85 4.59 2.90 -16.40
CA ARG A 85 4.92 4.32 -16.38
C ARG A 85 3.73 5.20 -16.78
N ALA A 86 3.02 4.83 -17.83
CA ALA A 86 1.80 5.52 -18.26
C ALA A 86 0.72 5.50 -17.18
N TYR A 87 0.47 4.32 -16.59
CA TYR A 87 -0.49 4.15 -15.51
C TYR A 87 -0.16 4.99 -14.27
N PHE A 88 1.10 5.05 -13.85
CA PHE A 88 1.49 5.91 -12.73
C PHE A 88 1.35 7.40 -13.05
N THR A 89 1.50 7.79 -14.32
CA THR A 89 1.22 9.16 -14.74
C THR A 89 -0.27 9.50 -14.56
N GLU A 90 -1.18 8.57 -14.84
CA GLU A 90 -2.61 8.73 -14.58
C GLU A 90 -2.93 8.73 -13.08
N LEU A 91 -2.32 7.83 -12.30
CA LEU A 91 -2.51 7.77 -10.85
C LEU A 91 -2.01 9.02 -10.13
N LYS A 92 -1.03 9.72 -10.68
CA LYS A 92 -0.58 11.02 -10.17
C LYS A 92 -1.71 12.06 -10.14
N GLU A 93 -2.68 11.97 -11.07
CA GLU A 93 -3.85 12.86 -11.10
C GLU A 93 -5.00 12.36 -10.21
N VAL A 94 -4.98 11.09 -9.84
CA VAL A 94 -5.94 10.49 -8.89
C VAL A 94 -5.60 10.84 -7.46
N LEU A 95 -4.30 10.98 -7.14
CA LEU A 95 -3.75 11.30 -5.82
C LEU A 95 -4.15 10.29 -4.73
N PRO A 96 -3.95 8.97 -4.93
CA PRO A 96 -4.10 8.03 -3.82
C PRO A 96 -3.04 8.32 -2.75
N ASP A 97 -3.29 7.91 -1.52
CA ASP A 97 -2.37 8.14 -0.40
C ASP A 97 -1.12 7.27 -0.51
N ALA A 98 -1.22 6.06 -1.06
CA ALA A 98 -0.07 5.19 -1.32
C ALA A 98 -0.28 4.24 -2.50
N LEU A 99 0.86 3.75 -3.02
CA LEU A 99 0.94 2.62 -3.96
C LEU A 99 1.47 1.39 -3.22
N ILE A 100 0.80 0.24 -3.40
CA ILE A 100 1.26 -1.05 -2.87
C ILE A 100 1.99 -1.80 -3.98
N ILE A 101 3.31 -1.94 -3.87
CA ILE A 101 4.22 -2.42 -4.92
C ILE A 101 5.05 -3.60 -4.39
N CYS A 102 5.38 -4.59 -5.24
CA CYS A 102 6.27 -5.68 -4.88
C CYS A 102 7.54 -5.76 -5.73
N ASP A 103 7.50 -5.25 -6.94
CA ASP A 103 8.60 -5.34 -7.91
C ASP A 103 9.56 -4.14 -7.79
N PRO A 104 10.89 -4.35 -7.66
CA PRO A 104 11.86 -3.27 -7.54
C PRO A 104 11.91 -2.33 -8.76
N GLY A 105 11.67 -2.86 -9.99
CA GLY A 105 11.62 -2.05 -11.21
C GLY A 105 10.41 -1.13 -11.22
N VAL A 106 9.24 -1.67 -10.81
CA VAL A 106 8.00 -0.88 -10.64
C VAL A 106 8.17 0.16 -9.54
N PHE A 107 8.86 -0.19 -8.44
CA PHE A 107 9.21 0.75 -7.37
C PHE A 107 10.04 1.92 -7.89
N ALA A 108 11.08 1.66 -8.67
CA ALA A 108 11.93 2.71 -9.25
C ALA A 108 11.11 3.66 -10.16
N ILE A 109 10.21 3.11 -10.98
CA ILE A 109 9.31 3.91 -11.83
C ILE A 109 8.38 4.77 -10.98
N ALA A 110 7.80 4.22 -9.89
CA ALA A 110 6.93 4.98 -9.00
C ALA A 110 7.67 6.16 -8.35
N LYS A 111 8.88 5.95 -7.88
CA LYS A 111 9.74 7.03 -7.31
C LYS A 111 10.04 8.14 -8.31
N GLU A 112 10.18 7.80 -9.58
CA GLU A 112 10.44 8.76 -10.65
C GLU A 112 9.18 9.52 -11.07
N VAL A 113 8.08 8.82 -11.31
CA VAL A 113 6.86 9.37 -11.92
C VAL A 113 5.96 10.06 -10.90
N CYS A 114 5.80 9.48 -9.72
CA CYS A 114 4.90 9.99 -8.68
C CYS A 114 5.58 10.05 -7.29
N PRO A 115 6.68 10.83 -7.15
CA PRO A 115 7.48 10.88 -5.92
C PRO A 115 6.72 11.40 -4.69
N ALA A 116 5.58 12.05 -4.88
CA ALA A 116 4.75 12.56 -3.79
C ALA A 116 3.79 11.52 -3.19
N ILE A 117 3.58 10.38 -3.89
CA ILE A 117 2.72 9.30 -3.39
C ILE A 117 3.57 8.35 -2.56
N GLU A 118 3.10 7.98 -1.37
CA GLU A 118 3.80 7.03 -0.51
C GLU A 118 3.88 5.64 -1.17
N ILE A 119 4.94 4.90 -0.87
CA ILE A 119 5.09 3.52 -1.36
C ILE A 119 5.07 2.56 -0.17
N HIS A 120 4.14 1.61 -0.24
CA HIS A 120 4.03 0.47 0.66
C HIS A 120 4.50 -0.79 -0.06
N ILE A 121 5.33 -1.59 0.59
CA ILE A 121 5.86 -2.82 0.00
C ILE A 121 4.89 -3.97 0.26
N SER A 122 4.42 -4.59 -0.82
CA SER A 122 3.49 -5.72 -0.77
C SER A 122 4.09 -6.95 -0.06
N THR A 123 3.24 -7.75 0.57
CA THR A 123 3.58 -9.07 1.12
C THR A 123 4.26 -9.99 0.09
N GLN A 124 4.05 -9.74 -1.19
CA GLN A 124 4.61 -10.55 -2.29
C GLN A 124 6.10 -10.35 -2.53
N SER A 125 6.70 -9.35 -1.87
CA SER A 125 8.16 -9.20 -1.80
C SER A 125 8.79 -10.13 -0.77
N ASN A 126 8.04 -11.08 -0.17
CA ASN A 126 8.52 -12.04 0.84
C ASN A 126 9.27 -11.38 2.00
N ASN A 127 8.64 -10.41 2.64
CA ASN A 127 9.24 -9.61 3.71
C ASN A 127 9.23 -10.38 5.03
N VAL A 128 10.26 -11.20 5.28
CA VAL A 128 10.33 -12.14 6.42
C VAL A 128 11.38 -11.79 7.48
N ASN A 129 12.15 -10.72 7.31
CA ASN A 129 13.18 -10.33 8.26
C ASN A 129 13.44 -8.82 8.26
N TYR A 130 13.98 -8.30 9.36
CA TYR A 130 14.26 -6.87 9.53
C TYR A 130 15.25 -6.32 8.49
N GLY A 131 16.16 -7.14 7.95
CA GLY A 131 17.07 -6.72 6.89
C GLY A 131 16.35 -6.31 5.61
N THR A 132 15.29 -7.05 5.22
CA THR A 132 14.42 -6.69 4.09
C THR A 132 13.66 -5.39 4.37
N PHE A 133 13.16 -5.20 5.59
CA PHE A 133 12.48 -3.96 5.99
C PHE A 133 13.42 -2.76 5.91
N LEU A 134 14.64 -2.88 6.46
CA LEU A 134 15.66 -1.83 6.38
C LEU A 134 16.10 -1.53 4.94
N PHE A 135 16.17 -2.54 4.09
CA PHE A 135 16.46 -2.37 2.67
C PHE A 135 15.42 -1.47 2.00
N TRP A 136 14.14 -1.79 2.15
CA TRP A 136 13.07 -1.01 1.58
C TRP A 136 12.95 0.40 2.18
N HIS A 137 13.18 0.54 3.49
CA HIS A 137 13.21 1.84 4.14
C HIS A 137 14.31 2.75 3.56
N LYS A 138 15.52 2.23 3.35
CA LYS A 138 16.62 2.97 2.71
C LYS A 138 16.29 3.47 1.31
N LEU A 139 15.46 2.74 0.59
CA LEU A 139 14.96 3.14 -0.73
C LEU A 139 13.80 4.13 -0.65
N GLY A 140 13.27 4.39 0.54
CA GLY A 140 12.20 5.36 0.80
C GLY A 140 10.79 4.78 0.78
N ALA A 141 10.64 3.48 1.06
CA ALA A 141 9.34 2.91 1.38
C ALA A 141 8.86 3.39 2.75
N LYS A 142 7.58 3.69 2.88
CA LYS A 142 6.97 4.18 4.12
C LYS A 142 6.42 3.06 4.98
N ARG A 143 5.97 1.97 4.35
CA ARG A 143 5.36 0.81 5.01
C ARG A 143 5.82 -0.48 4.34
N VAL A 144 5.93 -1.55 5.12
CA VAL A 144 6.21 -2.89 4.61
C VAL A 144 5.18 -3.86 5.16
N VAL A 145 4.52 -4.58 4.25
CA VAL A 145 3.56 -5.64 4.60
C VAL A 145 4.34 -6.92 4.88
N THR A 146 4.14 -7.51 6.04
CA THR A 146 4.78 -8.78 6.43
C THR A 146 4.36 -9.93 5.53
N ALA A 147 5.22 -10.92 5.38
CA ALA A 147 4.81 -12.23 4.90
C ALA A 147 3.84 -12.88 5.90
N ARG A 148 2.94 -13.74 5.40
CA ARG A 148 1.89 -14.37 6.22
C ARG A 148 2.41 -15.48 7.11
N GLU A 149 3.62 -15.96 6.83
CA GLU A 149 4.30 -17.05 7.56
C GLU A 149 4.88 -16.59 8.89
N LEU A 150 5.00 -15.28 9.11
CA LEU A 150 5.62 -14.74 10.33
C LEU A 150 4.71 -14.91 11.54
N SER A 151 5.31 -15.40 12.62
CA SER A 151 4.72 -15.39 13.95
C SER A 151 4.71 -13.98 14.56
N ILE A 152 3.86 -13.76 15.55
CA ILE A 152 3.82 -12.50 16.32
C ILE A 152 5.20 -12.19 16.95
N GLN A 153 5.95 -13.23 17.36
CA GLN A 153 7.26 -13.04 17.97
C GLN A 153 8.27 -12.50 16.96
N GLU A 154 8.29 -13.03 15.74
CA GLU A 154 9.15 -12.54 14.66
C GLU A 154 8.78 -11.11 14.25
N ILE A 155 7.49 -10.77 14.22
CA ILE A 155 7.04 -9.40 13.93
C ILE A 155 7.52 -8.42 15.02
N LYS A 156 7.49 -8.83 16.30
CA LYS A 156 8.05 -8.02 17.39
C LYS A 156 9.54 -7.82 17.23
N GLU A 157 10.29 -8.87 16.90
CA GLU A 157 11.72 -8.78 16.65
C GLU A 157 12.04 -7.83 15.47
N ILE A 158 11.27 -7.91 14.38
CA ILE A 158 11.37 -6.95 13.27
C ILE A 158 11.17 -5.54 13.79
N ARG A 159 10.11 -5.28 14.58
CA ARG A 159 9.82 -3.94 15.11
C ARG A 159 10.96 -3.37 15.95
N GLU A 160 11.64 -4.20 16.73
CA GLU A 160 12.76 -3.79 17.58
C GLU A 160 14.02 -3.37 16.79
N HIS A 161 14.14 -3.82 15.52
CA HIS A 161 15.33 -3.60 14.69
C HIS A 161 15.13 -2.55 13.59
N ILE A 162 13.93 -2.00 13.43
CA ILE A 162 13.62 -1.03 12.38
C ILE A 162 13.26 0.35 12.97
N PRO A 163 13.46 1.45 12.22
CA PRO A 163 13.12 2.79 12.69
C PRO A 163 11.62 2.96 12.94
N ASP A 164 11.28 3.89 13.86
CA ASP A 164 9.88 4.15 14.24
C ASP A 164 9.03 4.74 13.09
N ASP A 165 9.67 5.40 12.14
CA ASP A 165 9.03 6.01 10.98
C ASP A 165 8.74 5.01 9.84
N LEU A 166 9.25 3.77 9.93
CA LEU A 166 8.87 2.68 9.05
C LEU A 166 7.68 1.91 9.64
N GLU A 167 6.57 1.90 8.93
CA GLU A 167 5.35 1.22 9.36
C GLU A 167 5.38 -0.27 9.02
N ILE A 168 4.80 -1.09 9.90
CA ILE A 168 4.56 -2.51 9.68
C ILE A 168 3.07 -2.71 9.44
N GLU A 169 2.71 -3.45 8.38
CA GLU A 169 1.36 -3.91 8.12
C GLU A 169 1.30 -5.44 8.21
N THR A 170 0.29 -5.97 8.89
CA THR A 170 0.07 -7.42 9.02
C THR A 170 -1.36 -7.78 8.69
N PHE A 171 -1.58 -9.01 8.21
CA PHE A 171 -2.91 -9.58 8.07
C PHE A 171 -3.41 -10.09 9.43
N VAL A 172 -4.71 -9.95 9.66
CA VAL A 172 -5.42 -10.44 10.85
C VAL A 172 -6.65 -11.23 10.45
#